data_42769ab158c6a7f733cc79e5fa3cec36
#
_entry.id   42769ab158c6a7f733cc79e5fa3cec36
#
_cell.length_a   1.000
_cell.length_b   1.000
_cell.length_c   1.000
_cell.angle_alpha   90.00
_cell.angle_beta   90.00
_cell.angle_gamma   90.00
#
_symmetry.space_group_name_H-M   'P 1'
#
loop_
_entity.id
_entity.type
_entity.pdbx_description
1 polymer ?
#
loop_
_entity_poly.entity_id
_entity_poly.type
_entity_poly.pdbx_seq_one_letter_code
_entity_poly.pdbx_strand_id
1 'polypeptide(L)'
;DPNYIPLTTRESYDSTAKPAERAAAANAQDPDLLLSIHGNSAPEGSSASGFECYPAVPGRAYHQESYYFAKQLAKAMQAAGASLRGRGGIRYIYYQGEVKQLVESSHKEVRVERSFTILEDVNCPAVLAEQCFVTSDTDVARFGSEDGCKRTARAYYEAICAYFETTPLPEE
;
A
#
# COMPACT_ATOMS: atom_id res chain seq x y z
N ASP A 1 16.08 12.88 -0.32
CA ASP A 1 15.27 14.10 -0.15
C ASP A 1 15.34 14.52 1.32
N PRO A 2 15.80 15.76 1.63
CA PRO A 2 15.96 16.20 3.02
C PRO A 2 14.64 16.41 3.80
N ASN A 3 13.50 16.36 3.10
CA ASN A 3 12.18 16.50 3.73
C ASN A 3 11.70 15.20 4.40
N TYR A 4 12.36 14.06 4.12
CA TYR A 4 11.90 12.75 4.58
C TYR A 4 13.00 11.94 5.23
N ILE A 5 12.65 11.26 6.30
CA ILE A 5 13.50 10.28 6.98
C ILE A 5 12.84 8.90 6.79
N PRO A 6 13.31 8.09 5.83
CA PRO A 6 12.76 6.77 5.63
C PRO A 6 13.21 5.82 6.75
N LEU A 7 12.26 5.14 7.36
CA LEU A 7 12.48 4.12 8.38
C LEU A 7 11.98 2.78 7.87
N THR A 8 12.63 1.70 8.25
CA THR A 8 12.20 0.34 7.90
C THR A 8 11.74 -0.42 9.14
N THR A 9 10.68 -1.20 9.00
CA THR A 9 10.16 -2.06 10.07
C THR A 9 10.77 -3.47 10.06
N ARG A 10 11.77 -3.70 9.21
CA ARG A 10 12.54 -4.92 9.11
C ARG A 10 14.02 -4.58 9.07
N GLU A 11 14.82 -5.28 9.85
CA GLU A 11 16.28 -5.11 9.89
C GLU A 11 16.96 -5.65 8.64
N SER A 12 16.37 -6.67 8.01
CA SER A 12 16.89 -7.30 6.79
C SER A 12 15.77 -7.83 5.92
N TYR A 13 16.10 -8.15 4.67
CA TYR A 13 15.19 -8.78 3.71
C TYR A 13 14.59 -10.10 4.24
N ASP A 14 15.39 -10.90 4.94
CA ASP A 14 14.99 -12.21 5.49
C ASP A 14 14.29 -12.14 6.85
N SER A 15 13.96 -10.93 7.30
CA SER A 15 13.25 -10.75 8.57
C SER A 15 11.91 -11.47 8.57
N THR A 16 11.69 -12.33 9.58
CA THR A 16 10.44 -13.07 9.81
C THR A 16 9.46 -12.31 10.70
N ALA A 17 9.69 -11.02 10.96
CA ALA A 17 8.85 -10.19 11.82
C ALA A 17 7.38 -10.23 11.37
N LYS A 18 6.51 -10.58 12.32
CA LYS A 18 5.06 -10.67 12.10
C LYS A 18 4.45 -9.27 11.90
N PRO A 19 3.27 -9.17 11.27
CA PRO A 19 2.61 -7.87 11.07
C PRO A 19 2.44 -7.04 12.35
N ALA A 20 2.09 -7.66 13.48
CA ALA A 20 1.97 -6.97 14.76
C ALA A 20 3.32 -6.45 15.31
N GLU A 21 4.40 -7.22 15.14
CA GLU A 21 5.75 -6.81 15.53
C GLU A 21 6.23 -5.62 14.68
N ARG A 22 5.92 -5.63 13.38
CA ARG A 22 6.22 -4.52 12.47
C ARG A 22 5.41 -3.27 12.80
N ALA A 23 4.14 -3.43 13.16
CA ALA A 23 3.31 -2.31 13.64
C ALA A 23 3.88 -1.71 14.93
N ALA A 24 4.27 -2.55 15.90
CA ALA A 24 4.91 -2.09 17.14
C ALA A 24 6.24 -1.38 16.88
N ALA A 25 7.08 -1.91 15.98
CA ALA A 25 8.35 -1.27 15.58
C ALA A 25 8.13 0.09 14.90
N ALA A 26 7.10 0.22 14.06
CA ALA A 26 6.70 1.49 13.47
C ALA A 26 6.25 2.48 14.56
N ASN A 27 5.33 2.08 15.43
CA ASN A 27 4.80 2.92 16.49
C ASN A 27 5.89 3.45 17.46
N ALA A 28 6.95 2.65 17.67
CA ALA A 28 8.09 3.08 18.50
C ALA A 28 8.91 4.23 17.88
N GLN A 29 8.75 4.49 16.58
CA GLN A 29 9.42 5.57 15.85
C GLN A 29 8.53 6.80 15.64
N ASP A 30 7.27 6.75 16.10
CA ASP A 30 6.27 7.83 15.94
C ASP A 30 6.19 8.36 14.49
N PRO A 31 5.90 7.52 13.49
CA PRO A 31 5.98 7.90 12.09
C PRO A 31 4.77 8.73 11.66
N ASP A 32 4.98 9.65 10.71
CA ASP A 32 3.91 10.45 10.10
C ASP A 32 3.08 9.67 9.08
N LEU A 33 3.63 8.59 8.54
CA LEU A 33 2.99 7.77 7.51
C LEU A 33 3.62 6.37 7.44
N LEU A 34 2.79 5.33 7.26
CA LEU A 34 3.26 3.97 6.99
C LEU A 34 2.83 3.51 5.59
N LEU A 35 3.79 3.07 4.78
CA LEU A 35 3.56 2.38 3.52
C LEU A 35 4.07 0.95 3.59
N SER A 36 3.16 -0.02 3.50
CA SER A 36 3.48 -1.46 3.45
C SER A 36 3.44 -1.93 2.00
N ILE A 37 4.60 -2.24 1.41
CA ILE A 37 4.74 -2.62 0.00
C ILE A 37 4.75 -4.14 -0.13
N HIS A 38 3.89 -4.67 -1.00
CA HIS A 38 3.69 -6.09 -1.26
C HIS A 38 3.65 -6.40 -2.75
N GLY A 39 3.92 -7.67 -3.09
CA GLY A 39 3.55 -8.28 -4.35
C GLY A 39 2.30 -9.14 -4.15
N ASN A 40 1.27 -8.89 -4.92
CA ASN A 40 0.03 -9.64 -4.89
C ASN A 40 0.19 -11.02 -5.53
N SER A 41 -0.69 -11.95 -5.22
CA SER A 41 -0.72 -13.27 -5.84
C SER A 41 -2.15 -13.73 -6.09
N ALA A 42 -2.31 -14.58 -7.09
CA ALA A 42 -3.59 -15.22 -7.42
C ALA A 42 -3.38 -16.71 -7.65
N PRO A 43 -4.43 -17.55 -7.53
CA PRO A 43 -4.34 -18.96 -7.84
C PRO A 43 -3.86 -19.23 -9.27
N GLU A 44 -3.27 -20.40 -9.49
CA GLU A 44 -2.84 -20.84 -10.82
C GLU A 44 -4.00 -20.78 -11.83
N GLY A 45 -3.70 -20.32 -13.05
CA GLY A 45 -4.69 -20.10 -14.11
C GLY A 45 -5.51 -18.82 -13.99
N SER A 46 -5.27 -18.00 -12.96
CA SER A 46 -5.91 -16.69 -12.84
C SER A 46 -5.30 -15.67 -13.80
N SER A 47 -6.14 -14.82 -14.40
CA SER A 47 -5.73 -13.66 -15.20
C SER A 47 -5.62 -12.37 -14.38
N ALA A 48 -5.53 -12.47 -13.04
CA ALA A 48 -5.45 -11.30 -12.18
C ALA A 48 -4.14 -10.55 -12.40
N SER A 49 -4.24 -9.24 -12.58
CA SER A 49 -3.10 -8.32 -12.79
C SER A 49 -3.45 -6.92 -12.34
N GLY A 50 -2.45 -6.05 -12.19
CA GLY A 50 -2.61 -4.63 -11.90
C GLY A 50 -2.35 -4.25 -10.44
N PHE A 51 -2.39 -2.95 -10.20
CA PHE A 51 -2.16 -2.32 -8.90
C PHE A 51 -3.45 -2.21 -8.09
N GLU A 52 -3.36 -2.47 -6.81
CA GLU A 52 -4.39 -2.12 -5.83
C GLU A 52 -3.77 -1.74 -4.49
N CYS A 53 -4.47 -0.93 -3.70
CA CYS A 53 -4.02 -0.58 -2.36
C CYS A 53 -5.17 -0.54 -1.37
N TYR A 54 -4.81 -0.73 -0.11
CA TYR A 54 -5.73 -0.86 1.00
C TYR A 54 -5.38 0.15 2.09
N PRO A 55 -6.15 1.24 2.23
CA PRO A 55 -6.03 2.15 3.38
C PRO A 55 -6.70 1.57 4.62
N ALA A 56 -6.48 2.21 5.78
CA ALA A 56 -7.28 1.97 6.97
C ALA A 56 -8.78 2.08 6.64
N VAL A 57 -9.59 1.13 7.14
CA VAL A 57 -11.00 1.00 6.76
C VAL A 57 -11.90 2.04 7.45
N PRO A 58 -13.12 2.31 6.94
CA PRO A 58 -14.07 3.22 7.57
C PRO A 58 -14.30 2.92 9.05
N GLY A 59 -14.35 3.97 9.86
CA GLY A 59 -14.53 3.89 11.31
C GLY A 59 -13.26 3.66 12.12
N ARG A 60 -12.10 3.50 11.47
CA ARG A 60 -10.79 3.45 12.15
C ARG A 60 -10.17 4.84 12.28
N ALA A 61 -9.30 4.99 13.28
CA ALA A 61 -8.40 6.13 13.34
C ALA A 61 -7.60 6.26 12.03
N TYR A 62 -7.32 7.48 11.61
CA TYR A 62 -6.57 7.78 10.38
C TYR A 62 -7.20 7.26 9.07
N HIS A 63 -8.48 6.87 9.07
CA HIS A 63 -9.15 6.41 7.84
C HIS A 63 -9.09 7.46 6.73
N GLN A 64 -9.39 8.72 7.04
CA GLN A 64 -9.47 9.80 6.04
C GLN A 64 -8.09 10.09 5.44
N GLU A 65 -7.08 10.20 6.28
CA GLU A 65 -5.69 10.45 5.90
C GLU A 65 -5.12 9.28 5.09
N SER A 66 -5.35 8.05 5.55
CA SER A 66 -4.96 6.83 4.83
C SER A 66 -5.63 6.74 3.46
N TYR A 67 -6.92 7.06 3.38
CA TYR A 67 -7.65 7.08 2.11
C TYR A 67 -7.15 8.20 1.18
N TYR A 68 -6.81 9.36 1.72
CA TYR A 68 -6.20 10.44 0.94
C TYR A 68 -4.86 10.01 0.36
N PHE A 69 -3.99 9.39 1.18
CA PHE A 69 -2.72 8.85 0.68
C PHE A 69 -2.92 7.75 -0.37
N ALA A 70 -3.87 6.85 -0.18
CA ALA A 70 -4.21 5.81 -1.17
C ALA A 70 -4.62 6.41 -2.53
N LYS A 71 -5.30 7.56 -2.54
CA LYS A 71 -5.62 8.28 -3.78
C LYS A 71 -4.37 8.81 -4.49
N GLN A 72 -3.40 9.34 -3.74
CA GLN A 72 -2.14 9.80 -4.32
C GLN A 72 -1.34 8.62 -4.90
N LEU A 73 -1.29 7.48 -4.18
CA LEU A 73 -0.64 6.26 -4.64
C LEU A 73 -1.28 5.73 -5.94
N ALA A 74 -2.60 5.59 -5.96
CA ALA A 74 -3.30 5.10 -7.15
C ALA A 74 -3.07 6.01 -8.37
N LYS A 75 -3.11 7.33 -8.16
CA LYS A 75 -2.83 8.33 -9.22
C LYS A 75 -1.39 8.21 -9.74
N ALA A 76 -0.40 8.14 -8.86
CA ALA A 76 1.01 8.04 -9.23
C ALA A 76 1.31 6.70 -9.94
N MET A 77 0.78 5.60 -9.44
CA MET A 77 0.93 4.28 -10.07
C MET A 77 0.26 4.21 -11.45
N GLN A 78 -0.90 4.84 -11.62
CA GLN A 78 -1.56 4.95 -12.93
C GLN A 78 -0.71 5.79 -13.89
N ALA A 79 -0.12 6.89 -13.45
CA ALA A 79 0.80 7.72 -14.24
C ALA A 79 2.06 6.93 -14.63
N ALA A 80 2.57 6.05 -13.76
CA ALA A 80 3.66 5.12 -14.05
C ALA A 80 3.26 3.96 -14.98
N GLY A 81 2.00 3.92 -15.44
CA GLY A 81 1.47 2.95 -16.40
C GLY A 81 0.83 1.71 -15.78
N ALA A 82 0.57 1.69 -14.48
CA ALA A 82 -0.15 0.58 -13.86
C ALA A 82 -1.64 0.58 -14.24
N SER A 83 -2.18 -0.59 -14.50
CA SER A 83 -3.63 -0.80 -14.55
C SER A 83 -4.18 -0.85 -13.13
N LEU A 84 -5.18 -0.02 -12.83
CA LEU A 84 -5.80 0.01 -11.52
C LEU A 84 -6.91 -1.05 -11.41
N ARG A 85 -6.89 -1.84 -10.34
CA ARG A 85 -7.92 -2.85 -10.07
C ARG A 85 -9.19 -2.23 -9.49
N GLY A 86 -10.32 -2.87 -9.75
CA GLY A 86 -11.61 -2.39 -9.27
C GLY A 86 -11.92 -0.96 -9.70
N ARG A 87 -12.54 -0.20 -8.83
CA ARG A 87 -12.86 1.21 -9.07
C ARG A 87 -11.73 2.12 -8.59
N GLY A 88 -10.68 2.30 -9.41
CA GLY A 88 -9.61 3.25 -9.12
C GLY A 88 -8.50 2.72 -8.19
N GLY A 89 -8.32 1.42 -8.09
CA GLY A 89 -7.19 0.81 -7.38
C GLY A 89 -7.27 0.86 -5.85
N ILE A 90 -8.37 1.35 -5.27
CA ILE A 90 -8.50 1.48 -3.81
C ILE A 90 -9.63 0.60 -3.31
N ARG A 91 -9.33 -0.29 -2.39
CA ARG A 91 -10.28 -1.25 -1.82
C ARG A 91 -10.10 -1.36 -0.31
N TYR A 92 -11.06 -1.98 0.35
CA TYR A 92 -10.99 -2.35 1.75
C TYR A 92 -10.93 -3.87 1.89
N ILE A 93 -10.20 -4.33 2.87
CA ILE A 93 -10.17 -5.74 3.29
C ILE A 93 -10.79 -5.83 4.68
N TYR A 94 -11.67 -6.81 4.86
CA TYR A 94 -12.19 -7.20 6.16
C TYR A 94 -12.01 -8.72 6.34
N TYR A 95 -11.77 -9.14 7.57
CA TYR A 95 -11.63 -10.56 7.92
C TYR A 95 -12.83 -11.03 8.71
N GLN A 96 -13.57 -11.97 8.17
CA GLN A 96 -14.61 -12.70 8.89
C GLN A 96 -14.06 -14.10 9.23
N GLY A 97 -13.47 -14.24 10.43
CA GLY A 97 -12.62 -15.37 10.74
C GLY A 97 -11.37 -15.39 9.85
N GLU A 98 -11.15 -16.46 9.12
CA GLU A 98 -10.04 -16.59 8.15
C GLU A 98 -10.39 -16.12 6.73
N VAL A 99 -11.66 -15.78 6.48
CA VAL A 99 -12.13 -15.40 5.16
C VAL A 99 -11.87 -13.92 4.92
N LYS A 100 -11.13 -13.60 3.86
CA LYS A 100 -10.95 -12.24 3.34
C LYS A 100 -12.20 -11.80 2.57
N GLN A 101 -12.76 -10.67 2.97
CA GLN A 101 -13.79 -9.96 2.22
C GLN A 101 -13.20 -8.71 1.57
N LEU A 102 -13.17 -8.71 0.25
CA LEU A 102 -12.71 -7.58 -0.56
C LEU A 102 -13.90 -6.67 -0.87
N VAL A 103 -13.78 -5.38 -0.54
CA VAL A 103 -14.87 -4.40 -0.69
C VAL A 103 -14.34 -3.18 -1.45
N GLU A 104 -15.08 -2.70 -2.43
CA GLU A 104 -14.73 -1.46 -3.14
C GLU A 104 -14.81 -0.24 -2.21
N SER A 105 -13.90 0.69 -2.38
CA SER A 105 -13.78 1.88 -1.52
C SER A 105 -14.97 2.87 -1.63
N SER A 106 -15.88 2.63 -2.57
CA SER A 106 -17.16 3.35 -2.64
C SER A 106 -18.12 2.98 -1.50
N HIS A 107 -17.93 1.81 -0.87
CA HIS A 107 -18.70 1.37 0.29
C HIS A 107 -18.07 1.97 1.56
N LYS A 108 -18.76 2.94 2.14
CA LYS A 108 -18.29 3.69 3.32
C LYS A 108 -18.89 3.21 4.63
N GLU A 109 -19.48 2.04 4.61
CA GLU A 109 -20.09 1.45 5.79
C GLU A 109 -19.03 1.10 6.83
N VAL A 110 -19.28 1.52 8.07
CA VAL A 110 -18.40 1.15 9.20
C VAL A 110 -18.70 -0.29 9.60
N ARG A 111 -17.67 -1.10 9.68
CA ARG A 111 -17.74 -2.52 10.05
C ARG A 111 -16.92 -2.81 11.29
N VAL A 112 -17.34 -3.83 12.03
CA VAL A 112 -16.66 -4.28 13.25
C VAL A 112 -15.49 -5.24 12.96
N GLU A 113 -15.53 -5.89 11.80
CA GLU A 113 -14.49 -6.82 11.37
C GLU A 113 -13.14 -6.11 11.20
N ARG A 114 -12.07 -6.79 11.58
CA ARG A 114 -10.71 -6.26 11.42
C ARG A 114 -10.25 -6.29 9.97
N SER A 115 -9.38 -5.37 9.63
CA SER A 115 -8.59 -5.35 8.41
C SER A 115 -7.21 -5.99 8.61
N PHE A 116 -6.25 -5.67 7.76
CA PHE A 116 -4.86 -6.09 7.94
C PHE A 116 -4.30 -5.57 9.27
N THR A 117 -3.64 -6.45 10.02
CA THR A 117 -3.01 -6.11 11.31
C THR A 117 -2.12 -4.87 11.21
N ILE A 118 -1.32 -4.76 10.14
CA ILE A 118 -0.43 -3.61 9.95
C ILE A 118 -1.19 -2.28 9.79
N LEU A 119 -2.45 -2.30 9.36
CA LEU A 119 -3.29 -1.11 9.23
C LEU A 119 -4.14 -0.84 10.47
N GLU A 120 -4.42 -1.88 11.25
CA GLU A 120 -5.23 -1.78 12.47
C GLU A 120 -4.41 -1.36 13.70
N ASP A 121 -3.14 -1.76 13.75
CA ASP A 121 -2.33 -1.67 14.96
C ASP A 121 -1.29 -0.53 14.91
N VAL A 122 -1.20 0.23 13.81
CA VAL A 122 -0.33 1.41 13.72
C VAL A 122 -1.01 2.69 14.18
N ASN A 123 -0.23 3.61 14.75
CA ASN A 123 -0.67 4.89 15.31
C ASN A 123 -0.45 6.06 14.32
N CYS A 124 -0.51 5.81 13.03
CA CYS A 124 -0.37 6.80 11.97
C CYS A 124 -1.25 6.44 10.76
N PRO A 125 -1.45 7.36 9.82
CA PRO A 125 -2.01 7.03 8.51
C PRO A 125 -1.23 5.90 7.84
N ALA A 126 -1.93 4.90 7.29
CA ALA A 126 -1.30 3.71 6.76
C ALA A 126 -1.99 3.18 5.50
N VAL A 127 -1.19 2.72 4.54
CA VAL A 127 -1.67 2.05 3.34
C VAL A 127 -0.83 0.81 3.07
N LEU A 128 -1.48 -0.30 2.74
CA LEU A 128 -0.84 -1.47 2.15
C LEU A 128 -1.02 -1.41 0.63
N ALA A 129 0.09 -1.39 -0.11
CA ALA A 129 0.11 -1.36 -1.57
C ALA A 129 0.50 -2.74 -2.12
N GLU A 130 -0.32 -3.27 -3.00
CA GLU A 130 -0.03 -4.44 -3.82
C GLU A 130 0.47 -3.93 -5.18
N GLN A 131 1.80 -3.87 -5.33
CA GLN A 131 2.48 -3.23 -6.46
C GLN A 131 2.10 -3.84 -7.80
N CYS A 132 2.07 -5.16 -7.87
CA CYS A 132 1.75 -5.95 -9.04
C CYS A 132 1.48 -7.40 -8.63
N PHE A 133 0.94 -8.22 -9.51
CA PHE A 133 0.79 -9.65 -9.26
C PHE A 133 2.08 -10.39 -9.63
N VAL A 134 2.72 -11.02 -8.63
CA VAL A 134 3.92 -11.85 -8.86
C VAL A 134 3.60 -13.14 -9.64
N THR A 135 2.32 -13.47 -9.77
CA THR A 135 1.79 -14.58 -10.56
C THR A 135 1.39 -14.17 -11.98
N SER A 136 1.60 -12.91 -12.37
CA SER A 136 1.34 -12.39 -13.72
C SER A 136 2.65 -12.04 -14.41
N ASP A 137 3.04 -12.78 -15.44
CA ASP A 137 4.27 -12.52 -16.21
C ASP A 137 4.30 -11.08 -16.76
N THR A 138 3.15 -10.56 -17.20
CA THR A 138 3.04 -9.18 -17.68
C THR A 138 3.31 -8.16 -16.59
N ASP A 139 2.77 -8.37 -15.39
CA ASP A 139 3.00 -7.48 -14.26
C ASP A 139 4.46 -7.54 -13.81
N VAL A 140 5.02 -8.76 -13.69
CA VAL A 140 6.42 -8.96 -13.30
C VAL A 140 7.37 -8.30 -14.31
N ALA A 141 7.14 -8.46 -15.61
CA ALA A 141 7.94 -7.81 -16.64
C ALA A 141 7.90 -6.27 -16.55
N ARG A 142 6.75 -5.70 -16.16
CA ARG A 142 6.55 -4.23 -16.14
C ARG A 142 6.94 -3.59 -14.81
N PHE A 143 6.67 -4.24 -13.68
CA PHE A 143 6.76 -3.66 -12.33
C PHE A 143 7.60 -4.48 -11.35
N GLY A 144 7.96 -5.72 -11.68
CA GLY A 144 8.83 -6.58 -10.89
C GLY A 144 10.28 -6.64 -11.38
N SER A 145 10.58 -6.13 -12.60
CA SER A 145 11.94 -5.97 -13.11
C SER A 145 12.66 -4.83 -12.36
N GLU A 146 13.99 -4.73 -12.49
CA GLU A 146 14.77 -3.66 -11.87
C GLU A 146 14.26 -2.27 -12.29
N ASP A 147 14.07 -2.03 -13.58
CA ASP A 147 13.53 -0.77 -14.10
C ASP A 147 12.07 -0.55 -13.66
N GLY A 148 11.28 -1.62 -13.57
CA GLY A 148 9.94 -1.57 -13.04
C GLY A 148 9.90 -1.16 -11.57
N CYS A 149 10.79 -1.69 -10.75
CA CYS A 149 10.93 -1.33 -9.34
C CYS A 149 11.39 0.13 -9.18
N LYS A 150 12.35 0.61 -9.97
CA LYS A 150 12.79 2.02 -9.97
C LYS A 150 11.63 2.96 -10.31
N ARG A 151 10.90 2.67 -11.38
CA ARG A 151 9.71 3.45 -11.78
C ARG A 151 8.63 3.45 -10.70
N THR A 152 8.39 2.32 -10.05
CA THR A 152 7.41 2.21 -8.97
C THR A 152 7.87 2.96 -7.72
N ALA A 153 9.16 2.86 -7.36
CA ALA A 153 9.74 3.61 -6.26
C ALA A 153 9.59 5.13 -6.47
N ARG A 154 9.80 5.60 -7.71
CA ARG A 154 9.55 6.99 -8.09
C ARG A 154 8.08 7.37 -7.90
N ALA A 155 7.15 6.53 -8.35
CA ALA A 155 5.72 6.77 -8.18
C ALA A 155 5.32 6.83 -6.69
N TYR A 156 5.86 5.96 -5.85
CA TYR A 156 5.63 6.01 -4.40
C TYR A 156 6.17 7.30 -3.77
N TYR A 157 7.37 7.71 -4.15
CA TYR A 157 7.96 8.97 -3.69
C TYR A 157 7.11 10.18 -4.08
N GLU A 158 6.66 10.25 -5.32
CA GLU A 158 5.78 11.33 -5.80
C GLU A 158 4.43 11.34 -5.08
N ALA A 159 3.88 10.17 -4.76
CA ALA A 159 2.67 10.05 -3.97
C ALA A 159 2.85 10.53 -2.52
N ILE A 160 4.01 10.25 -1.91
CA ILE A 160 4.40 10.76 -0.59
C ILE A 160 4.53 12.27 -0.63
N CYS A 161 5.24 12.82 -1.61
CA CYS A 161 5.35 14.27 -1.80
C CYS A 161 3.97 14.93 -1.96
N ALA A 162 3.09 14.35 -2.78
CA ALA A 162 1.74 14.86 -2.97
C ALA A 162 0.88 14.77 -1.70
N TYR A 163 1.10 13.76 -0.86
CA TYR A 163 0.41 13.64 0.42
C TYR A 163 0.83 14.72 1.42
N PHE A 164 2.13 15.03 1.51
CA PHE A 164 2.69 16.05 2.39
C PHE A 164 2.77 17.44 1.75
N GLU A 165 2.21 17.61 0.55
CA GLU A 165 2.20 18.88 -0.19
C GLU A 165 3.62 19.46 -0.43
N THR A 166 4.59 18.57 -0.67
CA THR A 166 5.97 18.94 -1.02
C THR A 166 6.24 18.73 -2.51
N THR A 167 7.30 19.35 -3.03
CA THR A 167 7.71 19.20 -4.43
C THR A 167 8.71 18.05 -4.56
N PRO A 168 8.46 17.06 -5.40
CA PRO A 168 9.42 15.99 -5.67
C PRO A 168 10.74 16.54 -6.24
N LEU A 169 11.88 16.00 -5.79
CA LEU A 169 13.16 16.27 -6.42
C LEU A 169 13.20 15.71 -7.84
N PRO A 170 13.98 16.33 -8.76
CA PRO A 170 14.22 15.77 -10.11
C PRO A 170 14.76 14.34 -10.03
N GLU A 171 14.54 13.55 -11.08
CA GLU A 171 15.29 12.30 -11.28
C GLU A 171 16.75 12.63 -11.62
N GLU A 172 17.68 11.88 -11.01
CA GLU A 172 19.10 11.96 -11.32
C GLU A 172 19.46 11.17 -12.60
#